data_eca4df2c6ad3faa9f01eb533a827b708
#
_entry.id   eca4df2c6ad3faa9f01eb533a827b708
#
_cell.length_a   1.000
_cell.length_b   1.000
_cell.length_c   1.000
_cell.angle_alpha   90.00
_cell.angle_beta   90.00
_cell.angle_gamma   90.00
#
_symmetry.space_group_name_H-M   'P 1'
#
loop_
_entity.id
_entity.type
_entity.pdbx_description
1 polymer ?
#
loop_
_entity_poly.entity_id
_entity_poly.type
_entity_poly.pdbx_seq_one_letter_code
_entity_poly.pdbx_strand_id
1 'polypeptide(L)'
;MFKRLAPLLIGSLCAAAQASPQMADTQLQALASERYWLLLGHYLPSRLDGWRSYVDDDAFFLADEGATSPTAELQATLDGLYADPAQGNDHVQCKYPARTRWLREQLQLSDLPSPDCGEYRSWYDDINPHATVLVFPDAYLNSPSSMFGHTLLRIDSPDTQASGTTLLTYALNFGAMVENMDNGIL
;
A
#
# COMPACT_ATOMS: atom_id res chain seq x y z
N MET A 1 55.27 -31.52 25.30
CA MET A 1 54.13 -30.70 25.73
C MET A 1 53.35 -30.26 24.49
N PHE A 2 52.42 -31.12 23.99
CA PHE A 2 51.68 -30.84 22.74
C PHE A 2 50.32 -30.26 23.10
N LYS A 3 50.11 -28.98 22.80
CA LYS A 3 48.79 -28.33 22.89
C LYS A 3 47.93 -28.74 21.66
N ARG A 4 46.86 -29.48 21.91
CA ARG A 4 45.83 -29.80 20.92
C ARG A 4 44.94 -28.56 20.75
N LEU A 5 44.95 -27.97 19.56
CA LEU A 5 43.96 -26.97 19.11
C LEU A 5 42.67 -27.75 18.73
N ALA A 6 41.57 -27.43 19.37
CA ALA A 6 40.24 -27.90 18.99
C ALA A 6 39.72 -26.99 17.83
N PRO A 7 39.13 -27.56 16.77
CA PRO A 7 38.52 -26.77 15.73
C PRO A 7 37.19 -26.17 16.23
N LEU A 8 37.05 -24.86 16.11
CA LEU A 8 35.77 -24.16 16.28
C LEU A 8 34.87 -24.49 15.08
N LEU A 9 33.84 -25.26 15.30
CA LEU A 9 32.77 -25.46 14.34
C LEU A 9 31.89 -24.18 14.36
N ILE A 10 32.07 -23.33 13.36
CA ILE A 10 31.14 -22.22 13.09
C ILE A 10 29.93 -22.82 12.38
N GLY A 11 28.88 -23.10 13.17
CA GLY A 11 27.57 -23.48 12.62
C GLY A 11 26.96 -22.29 11.88
N SER A 12 26.92 -22.36 10.56
CA SER A 12 26.15 -21.44 9.73
C SER A 12 24.66 -21.70 10.00
N LEU A 13 23.98 -20.83 10.76
CA LEU A 13 22.53 -20.82 10.82
C LEU A 13 22.03 -20.30 9.45
N CYS A 14 21.67 -21.20 8.55
CA CYS A 14 20.79 -20.84 7.44
C CYS A 14 19.42 -20.50 8.02
N ALA A 15 19.05 -19.22 8.04
CA ALA A 15 17.66 -18.82 8.23
C ALA A 15 16.84 -19.43 7.10
N ALA A 16 15.96 -20.35 7.40
CA ALA A 16 15.01 -20.87 6.42
C ALA A 16 14.08 -19.74 6.02
N ALA A 17 14.08 -19.36 4.73
CA ALA A 17 13.09 -18.46 4.19
C ALA A 17 11.70 -19.09 4.39
N GLN A 18 10.82 -18.37 5.06
CA GLN A 18 9.44 -18.82 5.25
C GLN A 18 8.73 -18.66 3.90
N ALA A 19 8.10 -19.72 3.42
CA ALA A 19 7.33 -19.68 2.18
C ALA A 19 5.93 -19.13 2.46
N SER A 20 5.40 -18.39 1.49
CA SER A 20 4.00 -17.95 1.51
C SER A 20 3.04 -19.15 1.58
N PRO A 21 1.86 -18.98 2.21
CA PRO A 21 0.87 -20.06 2.28
C PRO A 21 0.37 -20.41 0.87
N GLN A 22 0.42 -21.71 0.54
CA GLN A 22 -0.13 -22.21 -0.71
C GLN A 22 -1.64 -22.21 -0.63
N MET A 23 -2.28 -21.32 -1.38
CA MET A 23 -3.74 -21.25 -1.50
C MET A 23 -4.22 -22.01 -2.72
N ALA A 24 -5.41 -22.63 -2.63
CA ALA A 24 -6.05 -23.16 -3.84
C ALA A 24 -6.48 -21.99 -4.75
N ASP A 25 -6.39 -22.17 -6.07
CA ASP A 25 -6.72 -21.13 -7.05
C ASP A 25 -8.11 -20.54 -6.85
N THR A 26 -9.10 -21.35 -6.47
CA THR A 26 -10.47 -20.91 -6.19
C THR A 26 -10.56 -20.00 -4.97
N GLN A 27 -9.74 -20.25 -3.95
CA GLN A 27 -9.69 -19.40 -2.74
C GLN A 27 -8.99 -18.07 -3.04
N LEU A 28 -7.90 -18.14 -3.81
CA LEU A 28 -7.17 -16.95 -4.24
C LEU A 28 -8.06 -16.03 -5.10
N GLN A 29 -8.80 -16.60 -6.06
CA GLN A 29 -9.75 -15.86 -6.89
C GLN A 29 -10.90 -15.26 -6.07
N ALA A 30 -11.44 -16.02 -5.11
CA ALA A 30 -12.50 -15.51 -4.23
C ALA A 30 -12.00 -14.31 -3.41
N LEU A 31 -10.81 -14.42 -2.81
CA LEU A 31 -10.21 -13.34 -2.02
C LEU A 31 -9.86 -12.12 -2.89
N ALA A 32 -9.35 -12.35 -4.11
CA ALA A 32 -9.04 -11.29 -5.07
C ALA A 32 -10.29 -10.55 -5.59
N SER A 33 -11.45 -11.16 -5.46
CA SER A 33 -12.74 -10.56 -5.83
C SER A 33 -13.39 -9.79 -4.68
N GLU A 34 -12.83 -9.84 -3.47
CA GLU A 34 -13.33 -9.10 -2.33
C GLU A 34 -13.27 -7.59 -2.58
N ARG A 35 -14.39 -6.90 -2.26
CA ARG A 35 -14.51 -5.46 -2.51
C ARG A 35 -13.36 -4.65 -1.93
N TYR A 36 -12.89 -5.01 -0.74
CA TYR A 36 -11.82 -4.24 -0.08
C TYR A 36 -10.49 -4.40 -0.80
N TRP A 37 -10.17 -5.62 -1.29
CA TRP A 37 -8.99 -5.84 -2.12
C TRP A 37 -9.04 -5.02 -3.42
N LEU A 38 -10.19 -5.03 -4.09
CA LEU A 38 -10.39 -4.25 -5.31
C LEU A 38 -10.23 -2.74 -5.06
N LEU A 39 -10.68 -2.23 -3.91
CA LEU A 39 -10.47 -0.84 -3.52
C LEU A 39 -8.99 -0.53 -3.23
N LEU A 40 -8.26 -1.43 -2.56
CA LEU A 40 -6.83 -1.25 -2.28
C LEU A 40 -5.96 -1.25 -3.55
N GLY A 41 -6.38 -1.94 -4.59
CA GLY A 41 -5.74 -1.96 -5.90
C GLY A 41 -6.33 -0.96 -6.90
N HIS A 42 -7.33 -0.16 -6.48
CA HIS A 42 -8.04 0.82 -7.32
C HIS A 42 -8.67 0.21 -8.58
N TYR A 43 -9.17 -1.03 -8.47
CA TYR A 43 -9.76 -1.73 -9.60
C TYR A 43 -11.20 -1.31 -9.87
N LEU A 44 -11.50 -1.12 -11.15
CA LEU A 44 -12.85 -0.93 -11.67
C LEU A 44 -13.16 -2.05 -12.67
N PRO A 45 -14.45 -2.42 -12.82
CA PRO A 45 -14.85 -3.33 -13.89
C PRO A 45 -14.45 -2.76 -15.26
N SER A 46 -13.77 -3.56 -16.07
CA SER A 46 -13.42 -3.19 -17.43
C SER A 46 -14.67 -3.26 -18.34
N ARG A 47 -14.70 -2.38 -19.37
CA ARG A 47 -15.79 -2.37 -20.35
C ARG A 47 -15.81 -3.61 -21.26
N LEU A 48 -14.64 -4.24 -21.43
CA LEU A 48 -14.49 -5.38 -22.35
C LEU A 48 -14.61 -6.71 -21.61
N ASP A 49 -13.89 -6.84 -20.49
CA ASP A 49 -13.94 -7.99 -19.60
C ASP A 49 -13.01 -7.77 -18.40
N GLY A 50 -13.30 -8.40 -17.24
CA GLY A 50 -12.44 -8.43 -16.06
C GLY A 50 -12.29 -7.10 -15.33
N TRP A 51 -11.10 -6.83 -14.85
CA TRP A 51 -10.75 -5.70 -14.02
C TRP A 51 -9.66 -4.84 -14.62
N ARG A 52 -9.67 -3.55 -14.29
CA ARG A 52 -8.56 -2.64 -14.58
C ARG A 52 -8.40 -1.64 -13.45
N SER A 53 -7.18 -1.49 -12.96
CA SER A 53 -6.83 -0.40 -12.06
C SER A 53 -6.78 0.92 -12.84
N TYR A 54 -7.17 2.02 -12.21
CA TYR A 54 -6.98 3.37 -12.75
C TYR A 54 -5.69 4.03 -12.25
N VAL A 55 -4.83 3.28 -11.53
CA VAL A 55 -3.46 3.70 -11.25
C VAL A 55 -2.64 3.48 -12.52
N ASP A 56 -1.96 4.52 -12.96
CA ASP A 56 -1.16 4.57 -14.18
C ASP A 56 0.36 4.40 -13.94
N ASP A 57 0.76 4.29 -12.67
CA ASP A 57 2.14 4.01 -12.27
C ASP A 57 2.37 2.51 -12.11
N ASP A 58 3.17 1.93 -13.01
CA ASP A 58 3.50 0.50 -12.98
C ASP A 58 4.23 0.10 -11.69
N ALA A 59 4.95 1.01 -11.04
CA ALA A 59 5.63 0.76 -9.77
C ALA A 59 4.67 0.54 -8.58
N PHE A 60 3.38 0.84 -8.75
CA PHE A 60 2.35 0.55 -7.77
C PHE A 60 2.03 -0.95 -7.67
N PHE A 61 2.34 -1.73 -8.71
CA PHE A 61 2.01 -3.15 -8.78
C PHE A 61 3.25 -4.01 -8.50
N LEU A 62 3.00 -5.16 -7.86
CA LEU A 62 4.02 -6.18 -7.60
C LEU A 62 4.05 -7.25 -8.70
N ALA A 63 2.92 -7.51 -9.34
CA ALA A 63 2.82 -8.41 -10.48
C ALA A 63 2.89 -7.63 -11.80
N ASP A 64 3.50 -8.22 -12.83
CA ASP A 64 3.60 -7.62 -14.17
C ASP A 64 2.22 -7.30 -14.76
N GLU A 65 1.23 -8.18 -14.55
CA GLU A 65 -0.15 -7.96 -14.93
C GLU A 65 -1.03 -7.37 -13.81
N GLY A 66 -0.42 -6.84 -12.76
CA GLY A 66 -1.11 -6.33 -11.58
C GLY A 66 -2.18 -5.28 -11.90
N ALA A 67 -1.96 -4.44 -12.90
CA ALA A 67 -2.93 -3.43 -13.33
C ALA A 67 -4.26 -3.99 -13.86
N THR A 68 -4.27 -5.25 -14.32
CA THR A 68 -5.45 -5.89 -14.93
C THR A 68 -5.87 -7.18 -14.25
N SER A 69 -5.02 -7.75 -13.39
CA SER A 69 -5.25 -8.99 -12.68
C SER A 69 -5.18 -8.82 -11.16
N PRO A 70 -6.32 -8.57 -10.49
CA PRO A 70 -6.37 -8.52 -9.03
C PRO A 70 -5.84 -9.79 -8.36
N THR A 71 -5.99 -10.94 -9.03
CA THR A 71 -5.53 -12.24 -8.54
C THR A 71 -4.00 -12.36 -8.57
N ALA A 72 -3.38 -11.95 -9.69
CA ALA A 72 -1.92 -11.95 -9.81
C ALA A 72 -1.28 -10.98 -8.80
N GLU A 73 -1.85 -9.80 -8.64
CA GLU A 73 -1.39 -8.81 -7.67
C GLU A 73 -1.55 -9.29 -6.22
N LEU A 74 -2.63 -10.02 -5.92
CA LEU A 74 -2.82 -10.63 -4.61
C LEU A 74 -1.75 -11.67 -4.32
N GLN A 75 -1.48 -12.57 -5.27
CA GLN A 75 -0.44 -13.59 -5.13
C GLN A 75 0.94 -12.96 -4.94
N ALA A 76 1.31 -12.01 -5.79
CA ALA A 76 2.58 -11.30 -5.66
C ALA A 76 2.70 -10.56 -4.32
N THR A 77 1.61 -9.98 -3.83
CA THR A 77 1.58 -9.35 -2.50
C THR A 77 1.81 -10.39 -1.40
N LEU A 78 1.11 -11.54 -1.45
CA LEU A 78 1.30 -12.62 -0.47
C LEU A 78 2.74 -13.13 -0.46
N ASP A 79 3.33 -13.36 -1.62
CA ASP A 79 4.71 -13.82 -1.72
C ASP A 79 5.69 -12.79 -1.15
N GLY A 80 5.46 -11.51 -1.44
CA GLY A 80 6.24 -10.41 -0.93
C GLY A 80 6.13 -10.19 0.59
N LEU A 81 5.02 -10.60 1.24
CA LEU A 81 4.91 -10.54 2.70
C LEU A 81 5.90 -11.47 3.41
N TYR A 82 6.33 -12.55 2.76
CA TYR A 82 7.30 -13.52 3.27
C TYR A 82 8.72 -13.32 2.74
N ALA A 83 8.96 -12.22 2.02
CA ALA A 83 10.29 -11.86 1.53
C ALA A 83 11.26 -11.61 2.69
N ASP A 84 12.56 -11.54 2.36
CA ASP A 84 13.62 -11.29 3.34
C ASP A 84 13.40 -9.96 4.09
N PRO A 85 13.25 -9.98 5.43
CA PRO A 85 13.08 -8.76 6.22
C PRO A 85 14.28 -7.80 6.12
N ALA A 86 15.44 -8.27 5.66
CA ALA A 86 16.61 -7.41 5.42
C ALA A 86 16.38 -6.37 4.29
N GLN A 87 15.29 -6.49 3.50
CA GLN A 87 14.89 -5.46 2.54
C GLN A 87 14.51 -4.12 3.22
N GLY A 88 14.23 -4.14 4.53
CA GLY A 88 13.91 -2.93 5.29
C GLY A 88 12.70 -2.19 4.72
N ASN A 89 12.85 -0.90 4.42
CA ASN A 89 11.77 -0.05 3.88
C ASN A 89 11.24 -0.50 2.50
N ASP A 90 12.02 -1.28 1.74
CA ASP A 90 11.61 -1.83 0.45
C ASP A 90 10.72 -3.06 0.57
N HIS A 91 10.61 -3.65 1.75
CA HIS A 91 9.76 -4.80 2.00
C HIS A 91 8.28 -4.48 1.77
N VAL A 92 7.52 -5.44 1.23
CA VAL A 92 6.09 -5.28 0.90
C VAL A 92 5.26 -4.83 2.10
N GLN A 93 5.55 -5.32 3.31
CA GLN A 93 4.86 -4.90 4.53
C GLN A 93 5.04 -3.40 4.82
N CYS A 94 6.16 -2.81 4.41
CA CYS A 94 6.47 -1.39 4.63
C CYS A 94 5.87 -0.51 3.53
N LYS A 95 5.94 -0.96 2.28
CA LYS A 95 5.39 -0.22 1.12
C LYS A 95 3.86 -0.26 1.05
N TYR A 96 3.26 -1.39 1.45
CA TYR A 96 1.82 -1.61 1.34
C TYR A 96 1.17 -1.97 2.69
N PRO A 97 1.24 -1.09 3.69
CA PRO A 97 0.77 -1.40 5.05
C PRO A 97 -0.73 -1.72 5.11
N ALA A 98 -1.55 -1.08 4.27
CA ALA A 98 -2.98 -1.35 4.20
C ALA A 98 -3.29 -2.73 3.62
N ARG A 99 -2.60 -3.16 2.54
CA ARG A 99 -2.70 -4.50 1.98
C ARG A 99 -2.23 -5.55 2.98
N THR A 100 -1.10 -5.30 3.64
CA THR A 100 -0.53 -6.15 4.69
C THR A 100 -1.51 -6.38 5.83
N ARG A 101 -2.08 -5.31 6.37
CA ARG A 101 -3.05 -5.39 7.47
C ARG A 101 -4.26 -6.22 7.08
N TRP A 102 -4.85 -5.94 5.93
CA TRP A 102 -6.02 -6.65 5.44
C TRP A 102 -5.76 -8.14 5.23
N LEU A 103 -4.64 -8.51 4.57
CA LEU A 103 -4.28 -9.91 4.35
C LEU A 103 -4.00 -10.65 5.67
N ARG A 104 -3.34 -10.01 6.63
CA ARG A 104 -3.16 -10.59 7.96
C ARG A 104 -4.48 -10.92 8.65
N GLU A 105 -5.45 -10.03 8.55
CA GLU A 105 -6.79 -10.22 9.14
C GLU A 105 -7.57 -11.32 8.40
N GLN A 106 -7.59 -11.31 7.05
CA GLN A 106 -8.33 -12.27 6.25
C GLN A 106 -7.79 -13.70 6.36
N LEU A 107 -6.49 -13.84 6.37
CA LEU A 107 -5.81 -15.14 6.35
C LEU A 107 -5.24 -15.55 7.72
N GLN A 108 -5.46 -14.75 8.77
CA GLN A 108 -4.96 -14.97 10.12
C GLN A 108 -3.44 -15.24 10.16
N LEU A 109 -2.67 -14.49 9.36
CA LEU A 109 -1.23 -14.67 9.26
C LEU A 109 -0.55 -14.20 10.55
N SER A 110 0.06 -15.14 11.29
CA SER A 110 0.72 -14.90 12.58
C SER A 110 2.24 -14.95 12.50
N ASP A 111 2.80 -15.53 11.44
CA ASP A 111 4.20 -15.90 11.27
C ASP A 111 4.95 -15.06 10.24
N LEU A 112 4.45 -13.86 9.93
CA LEU A 112 5.11 -12.96 9.00
C LEU A 112 6.48 -12.50 9.54
N PRO A 113 7.49 -12.37 8.66
CA PRO A 113 8.75 -11.73 9.02
C PRO A 113 8.52 -10.30 9.51
N SER A 114 9.48 -9.77 10.26
CA SER A 114 9.38 -8.43 10.87
C SER A 114 10.44 -7.50 10.28
N PRO A 115 10.21 -6.90 9.11
CA PRO A 115 11.13 -5.93 8.50
C PRO A 115 11.18 -4.63 9.31
N ASP A 116 12.28 -3.90 9.18
CA ASP A 116 12.40 -2.55 9.74
C ASP A 116 11.78 -1.51 8.79
N CYS A 117 10.56 -1.08 9.09
CA CYS A 117 9.81 -0.07 8.34
C CYS A 117 10.03 1.34 8.91
N GLY A 118 11.28 1.77 9.08
CA GLY A 118 11.62 3.04 9.71
C GLY A 118 10.99 4.26 9.04
N GLU A 119 10.98 4.31 7.71
CA GLU A 119 10.37 5.41 6.93
C GLU A 119 8.85 5.47 7.13
N TYR A 120 8.17 4.32 7.03
CA TYR A 120 6.73 4.27 7.27
C TYR A 120 6.35 4.70 8.69
N ARG A 121 7.13 4.24 9.71
CA ARG A 121 6.86 4.65 11.10
C ARG A 121 7.07 6.14 11.29
N SER A 122 8.19 6.68 10.80
CA SER A 122 8.47 8.12 10.89
C SER A 122 7.35 8.95 10.24
N TRP A 123 6.94 8.57 9.02
CA TRP A 123 5.83 9.23 8.33
C TRP A 123 4.51 9.14 9.10
N TYR A 124 4.19 7.97 9.67
CA TYR A 124 2.96 7.76 10.42
C TYR A 124 2.96 8.56 11.73
N ASP A 125 4.10 8.59 12.42
CA ASP A 125 4.27 9.34 13.67
C ASP A 125 4.21 10.86 13.44
N ASP A 126 4.79 11.33 12.33
CA ASP A 126 4.74 12.76 11.93
C ASP A 126 3.31 13.21 11.62
N ILE A 127 2.51 12.38 10.97
CA ILE A 127 1.09 12.67 10.69
C ILE A 127 0.25 12.55 11.95
N ASN A 128 0.57 11.59 12.83
CA ASN A 128 -0.17 11.26 14.04
C ASN A 128 -1.70 11.22 13.80
N PRO A 129 -2.20 10.36 12.90
CA PRO A 129 -3.57 10.41 12.41
C PRO A 129 -4.56 9.97 13.48
N HIS A 130 -5.56 10.80 13.77
CA HIS A 130 -6.64 10.51 14.72
C HIS A 130 -8.00 10.44 14.03
N ALA A 131 -8.27 11.37 13.13
CA ALA A 131 -9.52 11.45 12.41
C ALA A 131 -9.29 11.84 10.94
N THR A 132 -10.23 11.42 10.08
CA THR A 132 -10.24 11.79 8.66
C THR A 132 -11.50 12.56 8.36
N VAL A 133 -11.35 13.73 7.72
CA VAL A 133 -12.46 14.63 7.38
C VAL A 133 -12.49 14.82 5.86
N LEU A 134 -13.62 14.53 5.26
CA LEU A 134 -13.87 14.84 3.85
C LEU A 134 -14.33 16.31 3.76
N VAL A 135 -13.57 17.13 3.06
CA VAL A 135 -13.83 18.57 2.92
C VAL A 135 -14.27 18.87 1.49
N PHE A 136 -15.40 19.55 1.36
CA PHE A 136 -15.94 20.05 0.10
C PHE A 136 -15.91 21.57 0.12
N PRO A 137 -14.83 22.20 -0.34
CA PRO A 137 -14.79 23.65 -0.48
C PRO A 137 -15.82 24.09 -1.51
N ASP A 138 -16.42 25.26 -1.27
CA ASP A 138 -17.38 25.83 -2.21
C ASP A 138 -16.73 26.18 -3.55
N ALA A 139 -17.53 26.23 -4.61
CA ALA A 139 -17.08 26.55 -5.95
C ALA A 139 -16.56 28.00 -6.03
N TYR A 140 -15.38 28.18 -6.62
CA TYR A 140 -14.81 29.48 -6.87
C TYR A 140 -14.77 29.77 -8.38
N LEU A 141 -15.72 30.56 -8.87
CA LEU A 141 -15.97 30.77 -10.29
C LEU A 141 -14.83 31.47 -11.04
N ASN A 142 -13.90 32.12 -10.32
CA ASN A 142 -12.79 32.83 -10.96
C ASN A 142 -11.55 31.96 -11.21
N SER A 143 -11.62 30.66 -10.90
CA SER A 143 -10.53 29.72 -11.16
C SER A 143 -11.06 28.47 -11.88
N PRO A 144 -10.58 28.16 -13.09
CA PRO A 144 -11.04 26.97 -13.82
C PRO A 144 -10.85 25.65 -13.04
N SER A 145 -9.80 25.54 -12.25
CA SER A 145 -9.51 24.34 -11.44
C SER A 145 -10.43 24.15 -10.25
N SER A 146 -11.10 25.20 -9.77
CA SER A 146 -12.03 25.16 -8.63
C SER A 146 -13.46 25.61 -8.97
N MET A 147 -13.75 25.85 -10.26
CA MET A 147 -15.05 26.29 -10.74
C MET A 147 -16.18 25.28 -10.43
N PHE A 148 -15.86 24.00 -10.40
CA PHE A 148 -16.81 22.91 -10.10
C PHE A 148 -16.74 22.42 -8.66
N GLY A 149 -16.05 23.16 -7.78
CA GLY A 149 -15.72 22.71 -6.42
C GLY A 149 -14.49 21.82 -6.42
N HIS A 150 -14.06 21.47 -5.22
CA HIS A 150 -12.91 20.62 -5.01
C HIS A 150 -13.17 19.71 -3.82
N THR A 151 -12.60 18.52 -3.83
CA THR A 151 -12.71 17.60 -2.72
C THR A 151 -11.32 17.27 -2.21
N LEU A 152 -11.11 17.42 -0.92
CA LEU A 152 -9.86 17.02 -0.29
C LEU A 152 -10.14 16.19 0.97
N LEU A 153 -9.19 15.34 1.29
CA LEU A 153 -9.20 14.53 2.49
C LEU A 153 -8.23 15.17 3.50
N ARG A 154 -8.77 15.61 4.63
CA ARG A 154 -7.98 16.16 5.73
C ARG A 154 -7.76 15.10 6.79
N ILE A 155 -6.53 15.01 7.30
CA ILE A 155 -6.17 14.12 8.39
C ILE A 155 -5.89 14.98 9.63
N ASP A 156 -6.68 14.78 10.66
CA ASP A 156 -6.56 15.51 11.92
C ASP A 156 -5.77 14.67 12.94
N SER A 157 -4.82 15.32 13.62
CA SER A 157 -4.16 14.75 14.81
C SER A 157 -5.01 14.98 16.05
N PRO A 158 -4.73 14.31 17.19
CA PRO A 158 -5.41 14.57 18.46
C PRO A 158 -5.31 16.04 18.90
N ASP A 159 -4.15 16.66 18.70
CA ASP A 159 -3.90 18.06 19.10
C ASP A 159 -4.71 19.04 18.25
N THR A 160 -4.84 18.77 16.97
CA THR A 160 -5.66 19.58 16.05
C THR A 160 -7.13 19.53 16.45
N GLN A 161 -7.62 18.36 16.82
CA GLN A 161 -9.00 18.18 17.25
C GLN A 161 -9.28 18.87 18.58
N ALA A 162 -8.34 18.82 19.52
CA ALA A 162 -8.48 19.43 20.83
C ALA A 162 -8.40 20.97 20.78
N SER A 163 -7.53 21.53 19.92
CA SER A 163 -7.32 22.99 19.80
C SER A 163 -8.30 23.67 18.85
N GLY A 164 -9.03 22.93 18.04
CA GLY A 164 -9.87 23.47 16.96
C GLY A 164 -9.07 24.19 15.86
N THR A 165 -7.74 24.07 15.87
CA THR A 165 -6.86 24.75 14.92
C THR A 165 -6.58 23.82 13.74
N THR A 166 -7.05 24.19 12.56
CA THR A 166 -6.86 23.41 11.31
C THR A 166 -5.58 23.79 10.55
N LEU A 167 -4.75 24.67 11.08
CA LEU A 167 -3.59 25.24 10.40
C LEU A 167 -2.41 24.26 10.23
N LEU A 168 -2.38 23.17 11.01
CA LEU A 168 -1.30 22.16 11.00
C LEU A 168 -1.83 20.76 10.66
N THR A 169 -2.83 20.68 9.79
CA THR A 169 -3.40 19.41 9.35
C THR A 169 -2.82 18.98 8.02
N TYR A 170 -2.65 17.68 7.83
CA TYR A 170 -2.31 17.12 6.53
C TYR A 170 -3.56 17.07 5.64
N ALA A 171 -3.40 17.45 4.38
CA ALA A 171 -4.46 17.35 3.39
C ALA A 171 -3.98 16.56 2.19
N LEU A 172 -4.76 15.57 1.78
CA LEU A 172 -4.57 14.83 0.54
C LEU A 172 -5.50 15.42 -0.50
N ASN A 173 -4.91 15.87 -1.59
CA ASN A 173 -5.60 16.45 -2.72
C ASN A 173 -5.33 15.58 -3.95
N PHE A 174 -6.37 15.18 -4.64
CA PHE A 174 -6.24 14.49 -5.92
C PHE A 174 -6.43 15.50 -7.05
N GLY A 175 -5.40 15.69 -7.86
CA GLY A 175 -5.45 16.51 -9.07
C GLY A 175 -5.05 15.67 -10.28
N ALA A 176 -5.86 15.70 -11.33
CA ALA A 176 -5.45 15.11 -12.61
C ALA A 176 -4.32 15.96 -13.20
N MET A 177 -3.18 15.34 -13.49
CA MET A 177 -2.12 15.95 -14.29
C MET A 177 -2.40 15.64 -15.75
N VAL A 178 -2.65 16.67 -16.56
CA VAL A 178 -2.81 16.54 -18.01
C VAL A 178 -1.46 16.86 -18.64
N GLU A 179 -0.69 15.84 -18.97
CA GLU A 179 0.65 15.99 -19.55
C GLU A 179 0.65 16.44 -21.00
N ASN A 180 -0.44 16.28 -21.75
CA ASN A 180 -0.55 16.67 -23.14
C ASN A 180 -1.89 17.34 -23.44
N MET A 181 -1.87 18.65 -23.55
CA MET A 181 -2.97 19.44 -24.11
C MET A 181 -2.91 19.56 -25.65
N ASP A 182 -2.04 18.79 -26.31
CA ASP A 182 -1.81 18.90 -27.76
C ASP A 182 -2.90 18.23 -28.62
N ASN A 183 -3.81 17.49 -28.04
CA ASN A 183 -4.98 16.97 -28.74
C ASN A 183 -6.17 17.88 -28.48
N GLY A 184 -6.10 19.07 -29.09
CA GLY A 184 -7.21 20.01 -29.15
C GLY A 184 -8.46 19.40 -29.76
N ILE A 185 -9.29 18.78 -28.95
CA ILE A 185 -10.70 18.57 -29.23
C ILE A 185 -11.46 19.19 -28.05
N LEU A 186 -11.85 20.40 -28.26
CA LEU A 186 -13.01 21.02 -27.63
C LEU A 186 -14.26 20.57 -28.36
#